data_9a293c7dd018605f1dddcba862915b00
#
_entry.id   9a293c7dd018605f1dddcba862915b00
#
_cell.length_a   1.000
_cell.length_b   1.000
_cell.length_c   1.000
_cell.angle_alpha   90.00
_cell.angle_beta   90.00
_cell.angle_gamma   90.00
#
_symmetry.space_group_name_H-M   'P 1'
#
loop_
_entity.id
_entity.type
_entity.pdbx_description
1 polymer ?
#
loop_
_entity_poly.entity_id
_entity_poly.type
_entity_poly.pdbx_seq_one_letter_code
_entity_poly.pdbx_strand_id
1 'polypeptide(L)'
;MPRRFASMVAFVCRLNELARHVAMTHVLHQHPFTPFDLAPEGDVSHFRALPIPVDILPNEVGTQFRHRVGTRALETTQWLPSDEESEPTIGMKRELLRLRRDEVVGFVEEGGDSAQEAASLVGDFCGVHIRSTGIDALVEAALLVADDLVVMKQMDVDGAEPQLVVVAGVVCSPSRWSIGTKLNKAMMAVHQPVSQYAEHVGKAVDTTMTRLRADQPMVRSNWTIEDHCALFQPFAPRQPLVSDPSQLWIRMERQTLRALPQTGGSMFTIRTYQQPISEYVQRGTDVAATLYSLVQRLPDDVAKYKSILHYRKSLLAWLAPFTR
;
A
#
# COMPACT_ATOMS: atom_id res chain seq x y z
N MET A 1 2.75 34.60 12.57
CA MET A 1 2.00 33.82 13.58
C MET A 1 1.47 32.44 13.13
N PRO A 2 1.64 31.94 11.88
CA PRO A 2 1.15 30.61 11.52
C PRO A 2 2.00 29.45 12.05
N ARG A 3 3.31 29.62 12.28
CA ARG A 3 4.22 28.54 12.74
C ARG A 3 3.94 28.00 14.15
N ARG A 4 3.33 28.79 15.04
CA ARG A 4 3.00 28.32 16.41
C ARG A 4 1.73 27.46 16.46
N PHE A 5 0.80 27.65 15.54
CA PHE A 5 -0.44 26.86 15.47
C PHE A 5 -0.15 25.46 14.90
N ALA A 6 0.65 25.35 13.86
CA ALA A 6 1.08 24.07 13.29
C ALA A 6 1.85 23.21 14.32
N SER A 7 2.73 23.84 15.10
CA SER A 7 3.47 23.17 16.18
C SER A 7 2.55 22.65 17.29
N MET A 8 1.47 23.36 17.61
CA MET A 8 0.54 22.98 18.69
C MET A 8 -0.38 21.83 18.23
N VAL A 9 -0.83 21.84 16.99
CA VAL A 9 -1.62 20.74 16.41
C VAL A 9 -0.75 19.49 16.27
N ALA A 10 0.49 19.61 15.84
CA ALA A 10 1.47 18.53 15.80
C ALA A 10 1.73 17.94 17.19
N PHE A 11 1.84 18.79 18.21
CA PHE A 11 2.02 18.37 19.60
C PHE A 11 0.79 17.64 20.16
N VAL A 12 -0.44 18.13 19.91
CA VAL A 12 -1.68 17.47 20.34
C VAL A 12 -1.90 16.13 19.62
N CYS A 13 -1.58 16.04 18.33
CA CYS A 13 -1.61 14.76 17.62
C CYS A 13 -0.58 13.78 18.18
N ARG A 14 0.65 14.21 18.46
CA ARG A 14 1.67 13.39 19.13
C ARG A 14 1.25 12.95 20.55
N LEU A 15 0.58 13.78 21.31
CA LEU A 15 0.06 13.40 22.64
C LEU A 15 -1.06 12.37 22.53
N ASN A 16 -1.96 12.51 21.57
CA ASN A 16 -2.99 11.52 21.29
C ASN A 16 -2.40 10.20 20.76
N GLU A 17 -1.35 10.27 19.98
CA GLU A 17 -0.59 9.11 19.52
C GLU A 17 0.19 8.46 20.67
N LEU A 18 0.85 9.24 21.53
CA LEU A 18 1.52 8.74 22.74
C LEU A 18 0.53 8.09 23.70
N ALA A 19 -0.64 8.67 23.91
CA ALA A 19 -1.67 8.10 24.75
C ALA A 19 -2.19 6.76 24.19
N ARG A 20 -2.37 6.69 22.86
CA ARG A 20 -2.67 5.43 22.15
C ARG A 20 -1.48 4.45 22.26
N HIS A 21 -0.25 4.94 22.14
CA HIS A 21 0.97 4.17 22.27
C HIS A 21 1.09 3.50 23.65
N VAL A 22 0.78 4.20 24.74
CA VAL A 22 0.79 3.63 26.10
C VAL A 22 -0.25 2.52 26.25
N ALA A 23 -1.41 2.66 25.62
CA ALA A 23 -2.42 1.58 25.57
C ALA A 23 -2.00 0.41 24.66
N MET A 24 -1.18 0.68 23.63
CA MET A 24 -0.67 -0.28 22.65
C MET A 24 0.61 -0.96 23.07
N THR A 25 1.42 -0.38 23.97
CA THR A 25 2.74 -0.91 24.38
C THR A 25 2.64 -2.34 24.88
N HIS A 26 1.55 -2.74 25.50
CA HIS A 26 1.38 -4.13 25.92
C HIS A 26 1.20 -5.10 24.76
N VAL A 27 0.69 -4.65 23.61
CA VAL A 27 0.41 -5.48 22.43
C VAL A 27 1.59 -5.52 21.48
N LEU A 28 2.36 -4.43 21.39
CA LEU A 28 3.45 -4.25 20.43
C LEU A 28 4.85 -4.56 21.00
N HIS A 29 4.97 -4.83 22.30
CA HIS A 29 6.25 -5.10 22.98
C HIS A 29 7.07 -6.27 22.41
N GLN A 30 6.54 -7.01 21.46
CA GLN A 30 7.24 -8.13 20.82
C GLN A 30 7.75 -7.80 19.40
N HIS A 31 7.53 -6.58 18.92
CA HIS A 31 8.09 -6.09 17.67
C HIS A 31 9.24 -5.13 17.99
N PRO A 32 10.36 -5.22 17.22
CA PRO A 32 11.56 -4.42 17.49
C PRO A 32 11.34 -2.90 17.31
N PHE A 33 10.20 -2.49 16.78
CA PHE A 33 9.80 -1.09 16.67
C PHE A 33 8.27 -0.96 16.59
N THR A 34 7.77 0.25 16.83
CA THR A 34 6.39 0.62 16.57
C THR A 34 6.30 1.51 15.33
N PRO A 35 5.15 1.53 14.63
CA PRO A 35 4.95 2.45 13.52
C PRO A 35 5.22 3.92 13.87
N PHE A 36 5.06 4.31 15.13
CA PHE A 36 5.33 5.67 15.63
C PHE A 36 6.79 6.06 15.62
N ASP A 37 7.70 5.11 15.85
CA ASP A 37 9.14 5.37 15.93
C ASP A 37 9.70 5.86 14.58
N LEU A 38 8.88 5.78 13.53
CA LEU A 38 9.25 6.07 12.15
C LEU A 38 8.44 7.22 11.55
N ALA A 39 7.57 7.85 12.34
CA ALA A 39 6.91 9.07 11.89
C ALA A 39 7.98 10.14 11.62
N PRO A 40 7.95 10.83 10.47
CA PRO A 40 8.83 11.94 10.21
C PRO A 40 8.77 12.96 11.35
N GLU A 41 9.92 13.42 11.82
CA GLU A 41 9.94 14.44 12.86
C GLU A 41 9.29 15.73 12.33
N GLY A 42 8.23 16.18 12.98
CA GLY A 42 7.73 17.54 12.90
C GLY A 42 6.44 17.77 12.18
N ASP A 43 5.99 16.92 11.24
CA ASP A 43 4.71 17.13 10.56
C ASP A 43 3.85 15.87 10.57
N VAL A 44 2.83 15.87 11.40
CA VAL A 44 1.80 14.81 11.44
C VAL A 44 0.60 15.11 10.52
N SER A 45 0.64 16.21 9.74
CA SER A 45 -0.41 16.56 8.80
C SER A 45 -0.54 15.53 7.68
N HIS A 46 0.53 14.84 7.32
CA HIS A 46 0.49 13.75 6.34
C HIS A 46 -0.25 12.50 6.83
N PHE A 47 -0.48 12.35 8.14
CA PHE A 47 -1.41 11.34 8.64
C PHE A 47 -2.88 11.73 8.47
N ARG A 48 -3.13 12.99 8.23
CA ARG A 48 -4.44 13.47 7.76
C ARG A 48 -4.54 13.32 6.25
N ALA A 49 -4.09 12.21 5.77
CA ALA A 49 -3.96 11.88 4.39
C ALA A 49 -4.86 12.72 3.49
N LEU A 50 -4.31 13.10 2.37
CA LEU A 50 -5.06 13.67 1.27
C LEU A 50 -6.38 12.93 1.13
N PRO A 51 -7.45 13.66 0.84
CA PRO A 51 -8.71 13.03 0.48
C PRO A 51 -8.40 12.00 -0.59
N ILE A 52 -8.79 10.75 -0.32
CA ILE A 52 -8.62 9.64 -1.26
C ILE A 52 -9.13 10.11 -2.63
N PRO A 53 -8.32 10.08 -3.69
CA PRO A 53 -8.73 10.54 -5.00
C PRO A 53 -10.02 9.85 -5.46
N VAL A 54 -10.90 10.57 -6.15
CA VAL A 54 -12.23 10.06 -6.53
C VAL A 54 -12.11 8.89 -7.50
N ASP A 55 -11.08 8.88 -8.34
CA ASP A 55 -10.83 7.84 -9.33
C ASP A 55 -10.37 6.50 -8.73
N ILE A 56 -9.95 6.48 -7.46
CA ILE A 56 -9.57 5.27 -6.75
C ILE A 56 -10.58 4.82 -5.69
N LEU A 57 -11.69 5.55 -5.52
CA LEU A 57 -12.75 5.13 -4.62
C LEU A 57 -13.29 3.74 -5.03
N PRO A 58 -13.63 2.89 -4.04
CA PRO A 58 -14.32 1.66 -4.34
C PRO A 58 -15.67 1.99 -4.94
N ASN A 59 -15.87 1.64 -6.19
CA ASN A 59 -17.12 1.88 -6.94
C ASN A 59 -17.87 0.58 -7.27
N GLU A 60 -17.54 -0.52 -6.62
CA GLU A 60 -18.20 -1.80 -6.86
C GLU A 60 -19.61 -1.80 -6.29
N VAL A 61 -20.53 -1.26 -7.05
CA VAL A 61 -21.96 -1.35 -6.78
C VAL A 61 -22.48 -2.65 -7.41
N GLY A 62 -22.54 -3.71 -6.66
CA GLY A 62 -23.06 -5.01 -7.10
C GLY A 62 -23.71 -5.77 -5.96
N THR A 63 -24.54 -6.77 -6.27
CA THR A 63 -25.24 -7.56 -5.26
C THR A 63 -24.39 -8.66 -4.62
N GLN A 64 -23.25 -9.01 -5.22
CA GLN A 64 -22.34 -10.06 -4.73
C GLN A 64 -20.89 -9.60 -4.81
N PHE A 65 -20.09 -9.98 -3.80
CA PHE A 65 -18.64 -9.85 -3.86
C PHE A 65 -18.07 -10.73 -4.98
N ARG A 66 -17.16 -10.19 -5.76
CA ARG A 66 -16.41 -10.93 -6.78
C ARG A 66 -14.94 -10.54 -6.70
N HIS A 67 -14.07 -11.56 -6.68
CA HIS A 67 -12.65 -11.33 -6.89
C HIS A 67 -12.43 -10.86 -8.33
N ARG A 68 -11.88 -9.67 -8.50
CA ARG A 68 -11.51 -9.12 -9.83
C ARG A 68 -10.10 -8.57 -9.78
N VAL A 69 -9.37 -8.72 -10.86
CA VAL A 69 -8.07 -8.02 -11.04
C VAL A 69 -8.31 -6.52 -11.07
N GLY A 70 -9.40 -6.09 -11.73
CA GLY A 70 -9.86 -4.70 -11.72
C GLY A 70 -8.89 -3.72 -12.39
N THR A 71 -8.02 -4.20 -13.30
CA THR A 71 -7.06 -3.36 -14.00
C THR A 71 -7.71 -2.61 -15.17
N ARG A 72 -7.27 -1.38 -15.39
CA ARG A 72 -7.57 -0.57 -16.57
C ARG A 72 -6.29 0.02 -17.14
N ALA A 73 -6.29 0.34 -18.43
CA ALA A 73 -5.18 1.05 -19.06
C ALA A 73 -5.00 2.43 -18.42
N LEU A 74 -3.76 2.88 -18.36
CA LEU A 74 -3.38 4.17 -17.80
C LEU A 74 -2.52 4.92 -18.83
N GLU A 75 -2.77 6.22 -18.97
CA GLU A 75 -1.87 7.08 -19.73
C GLU A 75 -0.52 7.18 -19.02
N THR A 76 0.56 7.08 -19.77
CA THR A 76 1.93 7.07 -19.20
C THR A 76 2.21 8.32 -18.35
N THR A 77 1.67 9.47 -18.74
CA THR A 77 1.81 10.73 -18.00
C THR A 77 1.18 10.71 -16.61
N GLN A 78 0.27 9.76 -16.34
CA GLN A 78 -0.42 9.56 -15.06
C GLN A 78 0.18 8.43 -14.24
N TRP A 79 1.33 7.88 -14.65
CA TRP A 79 1.88 6.67 -14.06
C TRP A 79 2.24 6.84 -12.58
N LEU A 80 3.09 7.79 -12.25
CA LEU A 80 3.57 8.05 -10.88
C LEU A 80 3.11 9.47 -10.49
N PRO A 81 1.95 9.59 -9.81
CA PRO A 81 1.40 10.89 -9.47
C PRO A 81 2.26 11.62 -8.44
N SER A 82 2.42 12.91 -8.61
CA SER A 82 2.95 13.80 -7.60
C SER A 82 1.80 14.66 -7.04
N ASP A 83 1.72 14.74 -5.74
CA ASP A 83 0.69 15.45 -4.99
C ASP A 83 1.30 16.11 -3.73
N GLU A 84 0.49 16.78 -2.92
CA GLU A 84 0.93 17.50 -1.72
C GLU A 84 1.60 16.58 -0.67
N GLU A 85 1.24 15.28 -0.67
CA GLU A 85 1.80 14.27 0.25
C GLU A 85 3.05 13.57 -0.30
N SER A 86 3.47 13.90 -1.51
CA SER A 86 4.63 13.24 -2.11
C SER A 86 5.91 13.55 -1.34
N GLU A 87 6.19 14.82 -1.02
CA GLU A 87 7.39 15.21 -0.27
C GLU A 87 7.41 14.65 1.17
N PRO A 88 6.33 14.76 1.98
CA PRO A 88 6.27 14.10 3.28
C PRO A 88 6.50 12.58 3.20
N THR A 89 5.90 11.91 2.23
CA THR A 89 6.08 10.46 2.03
C THR A 89 7.53 10.13 1.65
N ILE A 90 8.15 10.90 0.75
CA ILE A 90 9.56 10.73 0.38
C ILE A 90 10.48 11.01 1.58
N GLY A 91 10.15 12.00 2.42
CA GLY A 91 10.85 12.25 3.68
C GLY A 91 10.83 11.04 4.63
N MET A 92 9.66 10.43 4.80
CA MET A 92 9.52 9.17 5.54
C MET A 92 10.35 8.03 4.93
N LYS A 93 10.35 7.89 3.60
CA LYS A 93 11.15 6.87 2.90
C LYS A 93 12.64 7.06 3.15
N ARG A 94 13.14 8.31 3.12
CA ARG A 94 14.56 8.61 3.44
C ARG A 94 14.91 8.15 4.85
N GLU A 95 14.04 8.43 5.81
CA GLU A 95 14.28 8.07 7.21
C GLU A 95 14.22 6.55 7.41
N LEU A 96 13.25 5.86 6.81
CA LEU A 96 13.17 4.40 6.82
C LEU A 96 14.40 3.75 6.18
N LEU A 97 14.87 4.26 5.05
CA LEU A 97 16.08 3.77 4.39
C LEU A 97 17.33 3.98 5.24
N ARG A 98 17.39 5.08 6.01
CA ARG A 98 18.49 5.36 6.92
C ARG A 98 18.48 4.45 8.15
N LEU A 99 17.31 4.18 8.73
CA LEU A 99 17.16 3.49 10.03
C LEU A 99 16.83 2.00 9.89
N ARG A 100 16.14 1.62 8.81
CA ARG A 100 15.48 0.32 8.66
C ARG A 100 15.65 -0.25 7.24
N ARG A 101 16.80 0.02 6.61
CA ARG A 101 17.04 -0.39 5.22
C ARG A 101 16.69 -1.87 4.97
N ASP A 102 17.14 -2.76 5.85
CA ASP A 102 16.94 -4.21 5.72
C ASP A 102 15.48 -4.67 5.85
N GLU A 103 14.61 -3.80 6.38
CA GLU A 103 13.19 -4.08 6.50
C GLU A 103 12.38 -3.55 5.31
N VAL A 104 12.89 -2.50 4.64
CA VAL A 104 12.18 -1.82 3.54
C VAL A 104 12.76 -2.13 2.16
N VAL A 105 14.01 -2.60 2.09
CA VAL A 105 14.66 -3.02 0.85
C VAL A 105 14.76 -4.53 0.80
N GLY A 106 14.21 -5.12 -0.24
CA GLY A 106 14.32 -6.54 -0.52
C GLY A 106 14.97 -6.79 -1.88
N PHE A 107 15.87 -7.80 -1.95
CA PHE A 107 16.60 -8.08 -3.16
C PHE A 107 17.09 -9.53 -3.22
N VAL A 108 17.06 -10.12 -4.42
CA VAL A 108 17.76 -11.34 -4.78
C VAL A 108 18.67 -11.05 -5.97
N GLU A 109 19.80 -11.77 -6.08
CA GLU A 109 20.86 -11.46 -7.06
C GLU A 109 20.34 -11.47 -8.50
N GLU A 110 19.46 -12.39 -8.83
CA GLU A 110 18.85 -12.56 -10.15
C GLU A 110 17.96 -11.37 -10.56
N GLY A 111 17.63 -10.51 -9.62
CA GLY A 111 16.81 -9.31 -9.81
C GLY A 111 17.58 -8.05 -10.21
N GLY A 112 18.94 -8.09 -10.24
CA GLY A 112 19.79 -6.90 -10.42
C GLY A 112 19.48 -6.11 -11.69
N ASP A 113 19.45 -6.77 -12.84
CA ASP A 113 19.18 -6.12 -14.13
C ASP A 113 17.75 -5.55 -14.19
N SER A 114 16.77 -6.29 -13.65
CA SER A 114 15.37 -5.83 -13.63
C SER A 114 15.16 -4.66 -12.65
N ALA A 115 15.89 -4.63 -11.53
CA ALA A 115 15.90 -3.49 -10.63
C ALA A 115 16.51 -2.26 -11.29
N GLN A 116 17.60 -2.44 -12.05
CA GLN A 116 18.23 -1.37 -12.82
C GLN A 116 17.29 -0.82 -13.90
N GLU A 117 16.64 -1.68 -14.68
CA GLU A 117 15.69 -1.26 -15.71
C GLU A 117 14.50 -0.52 -15.09
N ALA A 118 13.94 -1.03 -14.01
CA ALA A 118 12.84 -0.39 -13.29
C ALA A 118 13.24 1.01 -12.78
N ALA A 119 14.43 1.13 -12.21
CA ALA A 119 14.98 2.40 -11.76
C ALA A 119 15.15 3.40 -12.91
N SER A 120 15.67 2.95 -14.04
CA SER A 120 15.83 3.80 -15.24
C SER A 120 14.48 4.31 -15.75
N LEU A 121 13.45 3.47 -15.78
CA LEU A 121 12.09 3.87 -16.19
C LEU A 121 11.48 4.93 -15.25
N VAL A 122 11.74 4.83 -13.94
CA VAL A 122 11.30 5.85 -12.97
C VAL A 122 12.09 7.13 -13.16
N GLY A 123 13.41 7.03 -13.32
CA GLY A 123 14.28 8.18 -13.59
C GLY A 123 13.85 8.93 -14.85
N ASP A 124 13.62 8.23 -15.95
CA ASP A 124 13.16 8.81 -17.22
C ASP A 124 11.81 9.52 -17.05
N PHE A 125 10.88 8.90 -16.32
CA PHE A 125 9.58 9.51 -16.02
C PHE A 125 9.72 10.82 -15.21
N CYS A 126 10.63 10.84 -14.25
CA CYS A 126 10.90 12.02 -13.41
C CYS A 126 11.86 13.03 -14.05
N GLY A 127 12.44 12.73 -15.22
CA GLY A 127 13.46 13.55 -15.85
C GLY A 127 14.79 13.57 -15.08
N VAL A 128 15.11 12.53 -14.33
CA VAL A 128 16.30 12.40 -13.48
C VAL A 128 17.15 11.21 -13.93
N HIS A 129 18.44 11.43 -14.11
CA HIS A 129 19.37 10.35 -14.43
C HIS A 129 19.77 9.58 -13.18
N ILE A 130 19.47 8.26 -13.15
CA ILE A 130 19.88 7.35 -12.09
C ILE A 130 21.38 7.05 -12.21
N ARG A 131 22.11 7.23 -11.13
CA ARG A 131 23.57 7.08 -11.09
C ARG A 131 24.05 5.77 -10.47
N SER A 132 23.25 5.22 -9.57
CA SER A 132 23.51 3.97 -8.89
C SER A 132 23.24 2.77 -9.80
N THR A 133 23.61 1.58 -9.39
CA THR A 133 23.42 0.33 -10.13
C THR A 133 22.69 -0.73 -9.29
N GLY A 134 22.04 -1.67 -9.96
CA GLY A 134 21.36 -2.80 -9.30
C GLY A 134 20.28 -2.34 -8.31
N ILE A 135 20.31 -2.90 -7.11
CA ILE A 135 19.32 -2.55 -6.07
C ILE A 135 19.46 -1.12 -5.58
N ASP A 136 20.67 -0.56 -5.54
CA ASP A 136 20.88 0.84 -5.14
C ASP A 136 20.29 1.82 -6.17
N ALA A 137 20.24 1.45 -7.46
CA ALA A 137 19.51 2.21 -8.46
C ALA A 137 18.00 2.25 -8.14
N LEU A 138 17.41 1.12 -7.73
CA LEU A 138 16.01 1.07 -7.34
C LEU A 138 15.73 1.90 -6.08
N VAL A 139 16.66 1.93 -5.12
CA VAL A 139 16.58 2.78 -3.93
C VAL A 139 16.65 4.26 -4.32
N GLU A 140 17.56 4.65 -5.22
CA GLU A 140 17.67 6.02 -5.74
C GLU A 140 16.36 6.43 -6.43
N ALA A 141 15.81 5.57 -7.29
CA ALA A 141 14.54 5.80 -7.97
C ALA A 141 13.36 5.90 -7.00
N ALA A 142 13.33 5.08 -5.94
CA ALA A 142 12.29 5.11 -4.93
C ALA A 142 12.24 6.43 -4.13
N LEU A 143 13.33 7.18 -4.12
CA LEU A 143 13.40 8.51 -3.49
C LEU A 143 12.96 9.65 -4.42
N LEU A 144 12.63 9.36 -5.67
CA LEU A 144 12.05 10.33 -6.60
C LEU A 144 10.53 10.36 -6.55
N VAL A 145 9.90 9.31 -6.00
CA VAL A 145 8.44 9.12 -6.03
C VAL A 145 7.92 8.67 -4.67
N ALA A 146 6.66 8.97 -4.41
CA ALA A 146 6.00 8.54 -3.18
C ALA A 146 5.51 7.08 -3.22
N ASP A 147 5.48 6.48 -4.40
CA ASP A 147 5.08 5.09 -4.61
C ASP A 147 6.15 4.12 -4.08
N ASP A 148 5.72 3.02 -3.47
CA ASP A 148 6.58 1.87 -3.23
C ASP A 148 6.82 1.13 -4.56
N LEU A 149 8.02 0.58 -4.72
CA LEU A 149 8.48 -0.05 -5.95
C LEU A 149 8.73 -1.54 -5.72
N VAL A 150 8.11 -2.41 -6.50
CA VAL A 150 8.31 -3.86 -6.46
C VAL A 150 8.62 -4.35 -7.88
N VAL A 151 9.66 -5.14 -8.01
CA VAL A 151 10.13 -5.72 -9.28
C VAL A 151 9.91 -7.22 -9.26
N MET A 152 9.34 -7.71 -10.35
CA MET A 152 9.06 -9.11 -10.58
C MET A 152 9.70 -9.57 -11.87
N LYS A 153 10.15 -10.82 -11.93
CA LYS A 153 10.81 -11.44 -13.08
C LYS A 153 10.25 -12.83 -13.32
N GLN A 154 10.23 -13.27 -14.57
CA GLN A 154 9.95 -14.66 -14.90
C GLN A 154 11.14 -15.52 -14.49
N MET A 155 10.90 -16.51 -13.65
CA MET A 155 11.93 -17.42 -13.15
C MET A 155 11.40 -18.84 -13.08
N ASP A 156 12.27 -19.81 -13.32
CA ASP A 156 11.97 -21.21 -13.03
C ASP A 156 12.00 -21.42 -11.51
N VAL A 157 10.91 -21.91 -10.98
CA VAL A 157 10.80 -22.26 -9.56
C VAL A 157 10.64 -23.78 -9.47
N ASP A 158 11.62 -24.44 -8.87
CA ASP A 158 11.62 -25.89 -8.64
C ASP A 158 11.44 -26.75 -9.93
N GLY A 159 11.92 -26.27 -11.08
CA GLY A 159 11.81 -26.98 -12.36
C GLY A 159 10.40 -26.99 -12.96
N ALA A 160 9.52 -26.12 -12.49
CA ALA A 160 8.19 -25.91 -13.06
C ALA A 160 8.24 -24.89 -14.23
N GLU A 161 7.10 -24.69 -14.89
CA GLU A 161 6.95 -23.60 -15.87
C GLU A 161 7.35 -22.26 -15.25
N PRO A 162 7.99 -21.34 -16.01
CA PRO A 162 8.43 -20.06 -15.50
C PRO A 162 7.29 -19.29 -14.85
N GLN A 163 7.52 -18.83 -13.62
CA GLN A 163 6.53 -18.08 -12.83
C GLN A 163 7.05 -16.67 -12.58
N LEU A 164 6.12 -15.74 -12.41
CA LEU A 164 6.47 -14.38 -12.03
C LEU A 164 6.82 -14.33 -10.53
N VAL A 165 8.07 -14.02 -10.23
CA VAL A 165 8.66 -14.05 -8.88
C VAL A 165 9.04 -12.64 -8.45
N VAL A 166 8.82 -12.29 -7.20
CA VAL A 166 9.29 -11.02 -6.63
C VAL A 166 10.80 -11.09 -6.40
N VAL A 167 11.56 -10.26 -7.11
CA VAL A 167 13.05 -10.29 -7.11
C VAL A 167 13.69 -9.07 -6.47
N ALA A 168 12.98 -7.94 -6.41
CA ALA A 168 13.47 -6.73 -5.75
C ALA A 168 12.30 -5.86 -5.29
N GLY A 169 12.56 -4.96 -4.34
CA GLY A 169 11.59 -3.94 -3.97
C GLY A 169 12.10 -2.98 -2.92
N VAL A 170 11.51 -1.77 -2.93
CA VAL A 170 11.64 -0.75 -1.89
C VAL A 170 10.22 -0.46 -1.42
N VAL A 171 9.86 -0.95 -0.22
CA VAL A 171 8.50 -0.92 0.32
C VAL A 171 8.52 -0.23 1.68
N CYS A 172 8.06 1.01 1.70
CA CYS A 172 8.06 1.89 2.86
C CYS A 172 6.65 2.14 3.42
N SER A 173 5.61 1.74 2.69
CA SER A 173 4.21 1.88 3.10
C SER A 173 3.48 0.53 3.04
N PRO A 174 3.97 -0.53 3.70
CA PRO A 174 3.33 -1.83 3.66
C PRO A 174 2.07 -1.86 4.54
N SER A 175 1.05 -2.59 4.11
CA SER A 175 -0.15 -2.87 4.89
C SER A 175 -0.05 -4.27 5.51
N ARG A 176 0.63 -4.38 6.64
CA ARG A 176 0.78 -5.61 7.46
C ARG A 176 1.50 -6.76 6.75
N TRP A 177 2.50 -6.42 5.95
CA TRP A 177 3.41 -7.34 5.31
C TRP A 177 4.80 -6.71 5.14
N SER A 178 5.84 -7.48 4.87
CA SER A 178 7.17 -6.95 4.58
C SER A 178 7.69 -7.50 3.26
N ILE A 179 8.54 -6.70 2.59
CA ILE A 179 9.13 -7.12 1.29
C ILE A 179 9.95 -8.41 1.44
N GLY A 180 10.70 -8.57 2.54
CA GLY A 180 11.48 -9.76 2.81
C GLY A 180 10.65 -11.05 2.83
N THR A 181 9.36 -10.96 3.26
CA THR A 181 8.46 -12.12 3.26
C THR A 181 7.94 -12.50 1.88
N LYS A 182 8.14 -11.63 0.87
CA LYS A 182 7.65 -11.81 -0.51
C LYS A 182 8.76 -12.16 -1.49
N LEU A 183 10.01 -11.88 -1.16
CA LEU A 183 11.16 -12.20 -2.01
C LEU A 183 11.21 -13.68 -2.35
N ASN A 184 11.65 -13.96 -3.57
CA ASN A 184 11.79 -15.31 -4.13
C ASN A 184 10.50 -16.14 -4.07
N LYS A 185 9.35 -15.49 -4.08
CA LYS A 185 8.04 -16.14 -4.10
C LYS A 185 7.30 -15.81 -5.38
N ALA A 186 6.77 -16.86 -6.00
CA ALA A 186 5.84 -16.72 -7.12
C ALA A 186 4.55 -15.99 -6.69
N MET A 187 3.92 -15.30 -7.63
CA MET A 187 2.71 -14.50 -7.38
C MET A 187 1.59 -15.29 -6.69
N MET A 188 1.45 -16.58 -6.98
CA MET A 188 0.51 -17.47 -6.29
C MET A 188 0.83 -17.57 -4.79
N ALA A 189 2.09 -17.75 -4.44
CA ALA A 189 2.54 -17.83 -3.04
C ALA A 189 2.51 -16.48 -2.33
N VAL A 190 2.76 -15.38 -3.04
CA VAL A 190 2.61 -14.01 -2.53
C VAL A 190 1.18 -13.74 -2.07
N HIS A 191 0.19 -14.24 -2.81
CA HIS A 191 -1.23 -14.03 -2.58
C HIS A 191 -1.92 -15.18 -1.82
N GLN A 192 -1.17 -16.19 -1.35
CA GLN A 192 -1.71 -17.30 -0.56
C GLN A 192 -2.61 -16.86 0.62
N PRO A 193 -2.35 -15.73 1.32
CA PRO A 193 -3.27 -15.23 2.35
C PRO A 193 -4.63 -14.79 1.81
N VAL A 194 -4.76 -14.54 0.50
CA VAL A 194 -6.04 -14.18 -0.13
C VAL A 194 -6.80 -15.45 -0.44
N SER A 195 -7.91 -15.66 0.27
CA SER A 195 -8.77 -16.82 0.07
C SER A 195 -9.24 -16.94 -1.38
N GLN A 196 -9.24 -18.17 -1.88
CA GLN A 196 -9.70 -18.52 -3.24
C GLN A 196 -8.97 -17.77 -4.39
N TYR A 197 -7.80 -17.18 -4.12
CA TYR A 197 -7.01 -16.47 -5.16
C TYR A 197 -6.72 -17.39 -6.35
N ALA A 198 -6.26 -18.61 -6.09
CA ALA A 198 -5.89 -19.58 -7.13
C ALA A 198 -7.07 -19.91 -8.05
N GLU A 199 -8.26 -20.11 -7.50
CA GLU A 199 -9.43 -20.55 -8.24
C GLU A 199 -10.08 -19.44 -9.07
N HIS A 200 -10.06 -18.19 -8.56
CA HIS A 200 -10.84 -17.11 -9.15
C HIS A 200 -10.02 -16.05 -9.86
N VAL A 201 -8.77 -15.84 -9.47
CA VAL A 201 -7.97 -14.69 -9.94
C VAL A 201 -6.65 -15.12 -10.58
N GLY A 202 -6.07 -16.26 -10.23
CA GLY A 202 -4.74 -16.68 -10.68
C GLY A 202 -4.57 -16.59 -12.20
N LYS A 203 -5.44 -17.26 -12.98
CA LYS A 203 -5.38 -17.20 -14.46
C LYS A 203 -5.59 -15.80 -15.03
N ALA A 204 -6.45 -14.99 -14.39
CA ALA A 204 -6.68 -13.62 -14.84
C ALA A 204 -5.49 -12.72 -14.56
N VAL A 205 -4.78 -12.94 -13.45
CA VAL A 205 -3.52 -12.25 -13.15
C VAL A 205 -2.45 -12.65 -14.14
N ASP A 206 -2.23 -13.95 -14.38
CA ASP A 206 -1.26 -14.43 -15.36
C ASP A 206 -1.53 -13.85 -16.75
N THR A 207 -2.80 -13.86 -17.19
CA THR A 207 -3.21 -13.24 -18.45
C THR A 207 -2.97 -11.73 -18.48
N THR A 208 -3.18 -11.05 -17.36
CA THR A 208 -2.91 -9.60 -17.26
C THR A 208 -1.41 -9.35 -17.35
N MET A 209 -0.60 -10.14 -16.64
CA MET A 209 0.86 -10.00 -16.62
C MET A 209 1.50 -10.25 -17.97
N THR A 210 1.00 -11.21 -18.75
CA THR A 210 1.49 -11.47 -20.14
C THR A 210 1.11 -10.37 -21.15
N ARG A 211 0.16 -9.51 -20.81
CA ARG A 211 -0.32 -8.40 -21.66
C ARG A 211 0.24 -7.04 -21.26
N LEU A 212 1.08 -7.00 -20.23
CA LEU A 212 1.69 -5.74 -19.80
C LEU A 212 2.56 -5.15 -20.91
N ARG A 213 2.52 -3.83 -21.02
CA ARG A 213 3.30 -3.05 -21.97
C ARG A 213 4.13 -1.99 -21.24
N ALA A 214 5.27 -1.65 -21.81
CA ALA A 214 6.11 -0.59 -21.27
C ALA A 214 5.54 0.81 -21.56
N ASP A 215 4.89 0.97 -22.71
CA ASP A 215 4.32 2.23 -23.18
C ASP A 215 2.88 2.48 -22.67
N GLN A 216 2.25 1.49 -22.04
CA GLN A 216 0.89 1.62 -21.52
C GLN A 216 0.77 0.91 -20.17
N PRO A 217 1.06 1.59 -19.05
CA PRO A 217 0.86 1.04 -17.73
C PRO A 217 -0.61 0.66 -17.50
N MET A 218 -0.83 -0.27 -16.59
CA MET A 218 -2.16 -0.58 -16.08
C MET A 218 -2.30 -0.08 -14.65
N VAL A 219 -3.50 0.33 -14.25
CA VAL A 219 -3.80 0.78 -12.89
C VAL A 219 -4.98 0.01 -12.32
N ARG A 220 -4.92 -0.25 -11.02
CA ARG A 220 -6.01 -0.76 -10.20
C ARG A 220 -6.00 -0.10 -8.82
N SER A 221 -7.06 -0.28 -8.06
CA SER A 221 -7.13 0.15 -6.66
C SER A 221 -7.36 -1.05 -5.75
N ASN A 222 -6.80 -0.96 -4.55
CA ASN A 222 -7.12 -1.83 -3.43
C ASN A 222 -7.49 -0.98 -2.22
N TRP A 223 -8.25 -1.52 -1.26
CA TRP A 223 -8.60 -0.83 -0.05
C TRP A 223 -8.64 -1.77 1.14
N THR A 224 -8.35 -1.23 2.31
CA THR A 224 -8.47 -1.91 3.61
C THR A 224 -9.03 -0.92 4.64
N ILE A 225 -9.41 -1.44 5.80
CA ILE A 225 -9.71 -0.63 6.98
C ILE A 225 -8.69 -1.04 8.05
N GLU A 226 -8.02 -0.05 8.61
CA GLU A 226 -6.94 -0.25 9.56
C GLU A 226 -7.24 0.47 10.88
N ASP A 227 -6.67 -0.03 11.94
CA ASP A 227 -6.81 0.49 13.30
C ASP A 227 -5.64 1.39 13.70
N HIS A 228 -4.85 1.81 12.71
CA HIS A 228 -3.70 2.68 12.89
C HIS A 228 -3.44 3.56 11.65
N CYS A 229 -2.94 4.77 11.89
CA CYS A 229 -2.67 5.77 10.84
C CYS A 229 -1.28 5.67 10.19
N ALA A 230 -0.35 4.90 10.75
CA ALA A 230 1.00 4.84 10.18
C ALA A 230 0.99 4.21 8.79
N LEU A 231 1.75 4.81 7.87
CA LEU A 231 1.96 4.24 6.54
C LEU A 231 2.83 2.98 6.61
N PHE A 232 3.89 3.01 7.41
CA PHE A 232 4.77 1.86 7.60
C PHE A 232 4.20 0.90 8.63
N GLN A 233 3.58 -0.19 8.18
CA GLN A 233 3.01 -1.26 9.00
C GLN A 233 3.48 -2.63 8.51
N PRO A 234 4.73 -3.04 8.77
CA PRO A 234 5.28 -4.30 8.24
C PRO A 234 4.72 -5.54 8.93
N PHE A 235 4.01 -5.37 10.08
CA PHE A 235 3.46 -6.47 10.85
C PHE A 235 2.00 -6.22 11.21
N ALA A 236 1.20 -7.29 11.23
CA ALA A 236 -0.14 -7.24 11.79
C ALA A 236 -0.07 -7.21 13.33
N PRO A 237 -0.82 -6.34 14.01
CA PRO A 237 -0.93 -6.38 15.46
C PRO A 237 -1.60 -7.70 15.89
N ARG A 238 -1.22 -8.21 17.06
CA ARG A 238 -1.79 -9.46 17.59
C ARG A 238 -3.24 -9.30 18.03
N GLN A 239 -3.61 -8.10 18.42
CA GLN A 239 -4.96 -7.74 18.85
C GLN A 239 -5.35 -6.41 18.21
N PRO A 240 -6.65 -6.15 18.07
CA PRO A 240 -7.16 -4.88 17.60
C PRO A 240 -6.65 -3.72 18.47
N LEU A 241 -6.22 -2.65 17.83
CA LEU A 241 -5.63 -1.48 18.50
C LEU A 241 -6.66 -0.47 18.98
N VAL A 242 -7.86 -0.50 18.40
CA VAL A 242 -8.99 0.39 18.78
C VAL A 242 -10.24 -0.44 18.98
N SER A 243 -11.18 0.06 19.79
CA SER A 243 -12.49 -0.55 20.00
C SER A 243 -13.62 0.25 19.36
N ASP A 244 -13.43 1.55 19.18
CA ASP A 244 -14.40 2.47 18.58
C ASP A 244 -14.18 2.54 17.06
N PRO A 245 -15.18 2.15 16.24
CA PRO A 245 -15.09 2.22 14.78
C PRO A 245 -14.81 3.61 14.22
N SER A 246 -15.16 4.68 14.94
CA SER A 246 -14.89 6.06 14.51
C SER A 246 -13.39 6.39 14.47
N GLN A 247 -12.55 5.59 15.15
CA GLN A 247 -11.10 5.73 15.20
C GLN A 247 -10.38 4.92 14.12
N LEU A 248 -11.11 4.16 13.33
CA LEU A 248 -10.56 3.40 12.21
C LEU A 248 -10.14 4.33 11.06
N TRP A 249 -9.26 3.81 10.23
CA TRP A 249 -8.73 4.48 9.05
C TRP A 249 -9.10 3.69 7.81
N ILE A 250 -9.56 4.37 6.79
CA ILE A 250 -9.64 3.78 5.46
C ILE A 250 -8.30 3.99 4.75
N ARG A 251 -7.74 2.92 4.22
CA ARG A 251 -6.51 2.90 3.45
C ARG A 251 -6.81 2.47 2.03
N MET A 252 -6.33 3.23 1.09
CA MET A 252 -6.47 2.98 -0.34
C MET A 252 -5.08 2.88 -0.95
N GLU A 253 -4.91 1.92 -1.83
CA GLU A 253 -3.69 1.74 -2.61
C GLU A 253 -4.03 1.91 -4.08
N ARG A 254 -3.42 2.90 -4.71
CA ARG A 254 -3.37 2.99 -6.16
C ARG A 254 -2.18 2.16 -6.62
N GLN A 255 -2.46 1.11 -7.32
CA GLN A 255 -1.48 0.12 -7.75
C GLN A 255 -1.30 0.19 -9.26
N THR A 256 -0.06 0.28 -9.75
CA THR A 256 0.20 0.21 -11.19
C THR A 256 1.07 -0.98 -11.57
N LEU A 257 0.94 -1.43 -12.80
CA LEU A 257 1.69 -2.53 -13.39
C LEU A 257 2.26 -2.05 -14.73
N ARG A 258 3.55 -2.28 -14.95
CA ARG A 258 4.26 -1.90 -16.18
C ARG A 258 5.29 -2.97 -16.55
N ALA A 259 5.39 -3.30 -17.84
CA ALA A 259 6.40 -4.24 -18.31
C ALA A 259 7.80 -3.64 -18.26
N LEU A 260 8.80 -4.49 -18.05
CA LEU A 260 10.23 -4.25 -18.18
C LEU A 260 10.72 -4.97 -19.45
N PRO A 261 10.72 -4.31 -20.62
CA PRO A 261 10.90 -4.99 -21.91
C PRO A 261 12.33 -5.49 -22.13
N GLN A 262 13.34 -4.92 -21.47
CA GLN A 262 14.75 -5.33 -21.65
C GLN A 262 15.05 -6.62 -20.89
N THR A 263 14.49 -6.78 -19.70
CA THR A 263 14.75 -7.93 -18.83
C THR A 263 13.62 -8.96 -18.82
N GLY A 264 12.51 -8.68 -19.50
CA GLY A 264 11.31 -9.54 -19.51
C GLY A 264 10.55 -9.56 -18.18
N GLY A 265 10.88 -8.66 -17.26
CA GLY A 265 10.22 -8.52 -15.96
C GLY A 265 9.00 -7.61 -16.00
N SER A 266 8.50 -7.30 -14.82
CA SER A 266 7.45 -6.30 -14.61
C SER A 266 7.67 -5.52 -13.33
N MET A 267 7.21 -4.29 -13.33
CA MET A 267 7.23 -3.40 -12.18
C MET A 267 5.82 -3.20 -11.64
N PHE A 268 5.67 -3.32 -10.34
CA PHE A 268 4.47 -3.02 -9.60
C PHE A 268 4.74 -1.84 -8.67
N THR A 269 3.91 -0.80 -8.72
CA THR A 269 4.05 0.36 -7.86
C THR A 269 2.82 0.51 -6.97
N ILE A 270 3.01 1.02 -5.76
CA ILE A 270 1.94 1.18 -4.77
C ILE A 270 1.99 2.59 -4.21
N ARG A 271 1.02 3.43 -4.58
CA ARG A 271 0.78 4.72 -3.95
C ARG A 271 -0.30 4.56 -2.89
N THR A 272 0.05 4.79 -1.63
CA THR A 272 -0.86 4.63 -0.50
C THR A 272 -1.47 5.97 -0.10
N TYR A 273 -2.79 5.97 0.12
CA TYR A 273 -3.58 7.05 0.69
C TYR A 273 -4.32 6.55 1.91
N GLN A 274 -4.46 7.39 2.93
CA GLN A 274 -5.19 7.05 4.15
C GLN A 274 -6.06 8.23 4.60
N GLN A 275 -7.19 7.92 5.22
CA GLN A 275 -8.08 8.92 5.79
C GLN A 275 -8.80 8.37 7.02
N PRO A 276 -9.00 9.16 8.10
CA PRO A 276 -9.90 8.76 9.18
C PRO A 276 -11.26 8.39 8.60
N ILE A 277 -11.80 7.25 9.02
CA ILE A 277 -13.10 6.78 8.51
C ILE A 277 -14.21 7.78 8.82
N SER A 278 -14.10 8.48 9.96
CA SER A 278 -15.04 9.54 10.37
C SER A 278 -15.07 10.74 9.42
N GLU A 279 -13.94 11.08 8.80
CA GLU A 279 -13.86 12.11 7.76
C GLU A 279 -14.30 11.56 6.39
N TYR A 280 -13.96 10.31 6.10
CA TYR A 280 -14.31 9.67 4.82
C TYR A 280 -15.83 9.62 4.60
N VAL A 281 -16.61 9.26 5.61
CA VAL A 281 -18.07 9.20 5.51
C VAL A 281 -18.74 10.57 5.39
N GLN A 282 -18.05 11.66 5.76
CA GLN A 282 -18.53 13.03 5.57
C GLN A 282 -18.50 13.51 4.10
N ARG A 283 -17.89 12.74 3.21
CA ARG A 283 -17.80 13.06 1.77
C ARG A 283 -19.16 12.94 1.06
N GLY A 284 -20.11 12.24 1.65
CA GLY A 284 -21.47 12.11 1.12
C GLY A 284 -22.15 10.81 1.56
N THR A 285 -23.48 10.81 1.54
CA THR A 285 -24.28 9.64 1.90
C THR A 285 -24.08 8.46 0.95
N ASP A 286 -23.83 8.72 -0.33
CA ASP A 286 -23.50 7.72 -1.35
C ASP A 286 -22.15 7.04 -1.07
N VAL A 287 -21.15 7.80 -0.61
CA VAL A 287 -19.84 7.28 -0.20
C VAL A 287 -19.98 6.37 1.01
N ALA A 288 -20.71 6.82 2.04
CA ALA A 288 -20.97 6.03 3.23
C ALA A 288 -21.80 4.77 2.92
N ALA A 289 -22.83 4.88 2.08
CA ALA A 289 -23.66 3.76 1.65
C ALA A 289 -22.84 2.73 0.84
N THR A 290 -21.95 3.20 -0.02
CA THR A 290 -21.03 2.33 -0.78
C THR A 290 -20.11 1.57 0.17
N LEU A 291 -19.48 2.26 1.12
CA LEU A 291 -18.59 1.61 2.11
C LEU A 291 -19.36 0.60 2.97
N TYR A 292 -20.54 0.97 3.47
CA TYR A 292 -21.42 0.06 4.21
C TYR A 292 -21.70 -1.21 3.43
N SER A 293 -22.14 -1.05 2.18
CA SER A 293 -22.49 -2.16 1.28
C SER A 293 -21.27 -3.06 0.99
N LEU A 294 -20.09 -2.47 0.79
CA LEU A 294 -18.84 -3.23 0.58
C LEU A 294 -18.48 -4.05 1.82
N VAL A 295 -18.47 -3.43 3.00
CA VAL A 295 -18.15 -4.11 4.27
C VAL A 295 -19.15 -5.23 4.58
N GLN A 296 -20.44 -4.99 4.33
CA GLN A 296 -21.50 -5.97 4.56
C GLN A 296 -21.36 -7.22 3.71
N ARG A 297 -20.93 -7.06 2.45
CA ARG A 297 -20.87 -8.16 1.45
C ARG A 297 -19.56 -8.92 1.42
N LEU A 298 -18.53 -8.46 2.13
CA LEU A 298 -17.26 -9.18 2.17
C LEU A 298 -17.44 -10.58 2.75
N PRO A 299 -16.99 -11.65 2.08
CA PRO A 299 -16.83 -12.96 2.70
C PRO A 299 -15.94 -12.87 3.95
N ASP A 300 -16.14 -13.76 4.91
CA ASP A 300 -15.44 -13.72 6.20
C ASP A 300 -13.92 -13.83 6.05
N ASP A 301 -13.47 -14.68 5.16
CA ASP A 301 -12.06 -14.89 4.83
C ASP A 301 -11.44 -13.62 4.20
N VAL A 302 -12.14 -12.95 3.29
CA VAL A 302 -11.71 -11.68 2.70
C VAL A 302 -11.72 -10.57 3.75
N ALA A 303 -12.75 -10.52 4.60
CA ALA A 303 -12.82 -9.54 5.68
C ALA A 303 -11.70 -9.76 6.72
N LYS A 304 -11.33 -11.01 6.99
CA LYS A 304 -10.18 -11.37 7.81
C LYS A 304 -8.88 -10.89 7.17
N TYR A 305 -8.66 -11.18 5.89
CA TYR A 305 -7.50 -10.71 5.14
C TYR A 305 -7.37 -9.17 5.15
N LYS A 306 -8.49 -8.47 5.01
CA LYS A 306 -8.55 -6.99 5.03
C LYS A 306 -8.56 -6.39 6.45
N SER A 307 -8.34 -7.19 7.49
CA SER A 307 -8.38 -6.77 8.91
C SER A 307 -9.74 -6.19 9.38
N ILE A 308 -10.82 -6.45 8.64
CA ILE A 308 -12.16 -5.89 8.89
C ILE A 308 -13.01 -6.83 9.76
N LEU A 309 -12.76 -8.14 9.72
CA LEU A 309 -13.66 -9.14 10.32
C LEU A 309 -13.96 -8.85 11.79
N HIS A 310 -12.95 -8.48 12.55
CA HIS A 310 -13.11 -8.15 13.97
C HIS A 310 -14.04 -6.96 14.21
N TYR A 311 -13.95 -5.94 13.35
CA TYR A 311 -14.72 -4.70 13.47
C TYR A 311 -16.06 -4.74 12.74
N ARG A 312 -16.31 -5.73 11.86
CA ARG A 312 -17.43 -5.72 10.91
C ARG A 312 -18.77 -5.34 11.56
N LYS A 313 -19.13 -6.00 12.66
CA LYS A 313 -20.43 -5.77 13.31
C LYS A 313 -20.56 -4.36 13.86
N SER A 314 -19.58 -3.91 14.62
CA SER A 314 -19.58 -2.55 15.21
C SER A 314 -19.44 -1.47 14.14
N LEU A 315 -18.63 -1.73 13.10
CA LEU A 315 -18.46 -0.83 11.98
C LEU A 315 -19.73 -0.65 11.16
N LEU A 316 -20.46 -1.72 10.85
CA LEU A 316 -21.75 -1.62 10.15
C LEU A 316 -22.79 -0.86 10.99
N ALA A 317 -22.85 -1.11 12.30
CA ALA A 317 -23.72 -0.37 13.19
C ALA A 317 -23.37 1.13 13.23
N TRP A 318 -22.08 1.46 13.23
CA TRP A 318 -21.60 2.83 13.22
C TRP A 318 -21.83 3.53 11.86
N LEU A 319 -21.66 2.83 10.74
CA LEU A 319 -21.87 3.38 9.40
C LEU A 319 -23.34 3.64 9.05
N ALA A 320 -24.27 2.84 9.59
CA ALA A 320 -25.69 2.88 9.21
C ALA A 320 -26.34 4.27 9.25
N PRO A 321 -26.09 5.15 10.24
CA PRO A 321 -26.65 6.50 10.25
C PRO A 321 -26.20 7.40 9.10
N PHE A 322 -25.00 7.17 8.54
CA PHE A 322 -24.42 7.99 7.47
C PHE A 322 -24.91 7.61 6.07
N THR A 323 -25.68 6.53 5.95
CA THR A 323 -26.18 6.01 4.67
C THR A 323 -27.55 6.56 4.27
N ARG A 324 -28.10 7.47 5.08
CA ARG A 324 -29.48 8.03 4.93
C ARG A 324 -29.45 9.51 4.63
#